data_f19c5302b516ce57e9d2e172ed3a626f
#
_entry.id   f19c5302b516ce57e9d2e172ed3a626f
#
_cell.length_a   1.000
_cell.length_b   1.000
_cell.length_c   1.000
_cell.angle_alpha   90.00
_cell.angle_beta   90.00
_cell.angle_gamma   90.00
#
_symmetry.space_group_name_H-M   'P 1'
#
loop_
_entity.id
_entity.type
_entity.pdbx_description
1 polymer ?
#
loop_
_entity_poly.entity_id
_entity_poly.type
_entity_poly.pdbx_seq_one_letter_code
_entity_poly.pdbx_strand_id
1 'polypeptide(L)'
;MSDAETIDPADLREVIAKQKIADVLTRYCRGIDRCDLETLRSAFWPDATADYGAGAGNADDWARATIAALAGMDRTMHSIGNMLIEVADDRARAETYCHAYHEFASAEGRREMVVGGRYLDDLERREGAWRIARRLYVMDWNRNTACTAQWDEGIYAGLKHRGARHPHDPLYETTA
;
A
#
# COMPACT_ATOMS: atom_id res chain seq x y z
N MET A 1 42.86 17.60 -10.77
CA MET A 1 42.14 16.42 -11.28
C MET A 1 41.29 15.95 -10.08
N SER A 2 39.96 16.08 -10.18
CA SER A 2 39.05 15.62 -9.12
C SER A 2 39.09 14.09 -9.13
N ASP A 3 39.49 13.49 -8.00
CA ASP A 3 39.32 12.05 -7.79
C ASP A 3 37.82 11.78 -7.90
N ALA A 4 37.39 11.09 -8.93
CA ALA A 4 36.01 10.61 -9.05
C ALA A 4 35.80 9.64 -7.86
N GLU A 5 34.99 10.04 -6.90
CA GLU A 5 34.61 9.24 -5.75
C GLU A 5 33.99 7.93 -6.29
N THR A 6 34.68 6.82 -6.06
CA THR A 6 34.24 5.51 -6.55
C THR A 6 33.15 5.03 -5.59
N ILE A 7 31.91 4.88 -6.09
CA ILE A 7 30.80 4.36 -5.29
C ILE A 7 31.11 2.90 -4.90
N ASP A 8 30.99 2.57 -3.61
CA ASP A 8 31.14 1.20 -3.16
C ASP A 8 30.04 0.32 -3.79
N PRO A 9 30.37 -0.78 -4.46
CA PRO A 9 29.38 -1.71 -4.97
C PRO A 9 28.43 -2.27 -3.91
N ALA A 10 28.82 -2.30 -2.64
CA ALA A 10 27.96 -2.71 -1.53
C ALA A 10 26.86 -1.66 -1.26
N ASP A 11 27.22 -0.38 -1.21
CA ASP A 11 26.28 0.72 -1.04
C ASP A 11 25.28 0.77 -2.20
N LEU A 12 25.76 0.58 -3.42
CA LEU A 12 24.89 0.54 -4.58
C LEU A 12 23.87 -0.63 -4.52
N ARG A 13 24.31 -1.82 -4.09
CA ARG A 13 23.41 -2.96 -3.91
C ARG A 13 22.36 -2.68 -2.84
N GLU A 14 22.74 -2.04 -1.73
CA GLU A 14 21.84 -1.67 -0.66
C GLU A 14 20.78 -0.67 -1.15
N VAL A 15 21.18 0.38 -1.85
CA VAL A 15 20.27 1.39 -2.43
C VAL A 15 19.29 0.75 -3.41
N ILE A 16 19.76 -0.12 -4.29
CA ILE A 16 18.89 -0.85 -5.22
C ILE A 16 17.90 -1.75 -4.48
N ALA A 17 18.33 -2.43 -3.42
CA ALA A 17 17.44 -3.26 -2.61
C ALA A 17 16.36 -2.42 -1.93
N LYS A 18 16.73 -1.31 -1.29
CA LYS A 18 15.78 -0.38 -0.65
C LYS A 18 14.76 0.16 -1.65
N GLN A 19 15.19 0.54 -2.87
CA GLN A 19 14.27 1.01 -3.91
C GLN A 19 13.29 -0.09 -4.34
N LYS A 20 13.76 -1.32 -4.57
CA LYS A 20 12.90 -2.46 -4.91
C LYS A 20 11.89 -2.78 -3.79
N ILE A 21 12.28 -2.63 -2.54
CA ILE A 21 11.39 -2.80 -1.38
C ILE A 21 10.34 -1.68 -1.35
N ALA A 22 10.73 -0.42 -1.55
CA ALA A 22 9.79 0.69 -1.66
C ALA A 22 8.76 0.48 -2.78
N ASP A 23 9.17 -0.08 -3.93
CA ASP A 23 8.27 -0.45 -5.02
C ASP A 23 7.26 -1.54 -4.61
N VAL A 24 7.67 -2.53 -3.78
CA VAL A 24 6.76 -3.55 -3.22
C VAL A 24 5.70 -2.89 -2.34
N LEU A 25 6.10 -1.99 -1.43
CA LEU A 25 5.21 -1.29 -0.52
C LEU A 25 4.23 -0.37 -1.27
N THR A 26 4.70 0.30 -2.30
CA THR A 26 3.86 1.14 -3.18
C THR A 26 2.86 0.29 -3.99
N ARG A 27 3.29 -0.86 -4.49
CA ARG A 27 2.43 -1.80 -5.22
C ARG A 27 1.35 -2.38 -4.34
N TYR A 28 1.64 -2.66 -3.07
CA TYR A 28 0.65 -3.01 -2.06
C TYR A 28 -0.46 -1.94 -1.98
N CYS A 29 -0.10 -0.65 -1.83
CA CYS A 29 -1.06 0.44 -1.75
C CYS A 29 -1.92 0.53 -3.02
N ARG A 30 -1.32 0.39 -4.21
CA ARG A 30 -2.07 0.35 -5.48
C ARG A 30 -3.07 -0.80 -5.49
N GLY A 31 -2.65 -2.00 -5.15
CA GLY A 31 -3.50 -3.20 -5.17
C GLY A 31 -4.71 -3.04 -4.26
N ILE A 32 -4.49 -2.60 -3.03
CA ILE A 32 -5.56 -2.42 -2.05
C ILE A 32 -6.53 -1.29 -2.46
N ASP A 33 -6.00 -0.15 -2.95
CA ASP A 33 -6.83 1.00 -3.33
C ASP A 33 -7.64 0.78 -4.60
N ARG A 34 -7.11 0.03 -5.53
CA ARG A 34 -7.82 -0.31 -6.77
C ARG A 34 -8.68 -1.56 -6.65
N CYS A 35 -8.71 -2.22 -5.50
CA CYS A 35 -9.31 -3.54 -5.32
C CYS A 35 -8.80 -4.55 -6.36
N ASP A 36 -7.52 -4.45 -6.71
CA ASP A 36 -6.82 -5.32 -7.64
C ASP A 36 -6.11 -6.44 -6.83
N LEU A 37 -6.80 -7.57 -6.71
CA LEU A 37 -6.32 -8.69 -5.91
C LEU A 37 -4.97 -9.22 -6.39
N GLU A 38 -4.75 -9.31 -7.70
CA GLU A 38 -3.51 -9.85 -8.25
C GLU A 38 -2.33 -8.90 -7.98
N THR A 39 -2.53 -7.59 -8.15
CA THR A 39 -1.52 -6.59 -7.77
C THR A 39 -1.24 -6.63 -6.27
N LEU A 40 -2.27 -6.74 -5.42
CA LEU A 40 -2.10 -6.83 -3.96
C LEU A 40 -1.31 -8.08 -3.56
N ARG A 41 -1.67 -9.24 -4.08
CA ARG A 41 -0.99 -10.53 -3.83
C ARG A 41 0.46 -10.50 -4.27
N SER A 42 0.77 -9.80 -5.36
CA SER A 42 2.15 -9.70 -5.88
C SER A 42 3.13 -9.04 -4.92
N ALA A 43 2.63 -8.30 -3.92
CA ALA A 43 3.46 -7.70 -2.87
C ALA A 43 3.88 -8.71 -1.78
N PHE A 44 3.20 -9.85 -1.66
CA PHE A 44 3.45 -10.87 -0.65
C PHE A 44 4.04 -12.14 -1.26
N TRP A 45 4.79 -12.90 -0.45
CA TRP A 45 5.10 -14.28 -0.77
C TRP A 45 3.86 -15.15 -0.56
N PRO A 46 3.69 -16.27 -1.30
CA PRO A 46 2.52 -17.14 -1.15
C PRO A 46 2.35 -17.73 0.27
N ASP A 47 3.45 -17.89 0.99
CA ASP A 47 3.51 -18.38 2.37
C ASP A 47 3.53 -17.26 3.41
N ALA A 48 3.35 -16.00 2.99
CA ALA A 48 3.40 -14.84 3.88
C ALA A 48 2.27 -14.84 4.91
N THR A 49 2.56 -14.19 6.04
CA THR A 49 1.57 -13.92 7.10
C THR A 49 1.29 -12.44 7.24
N ALA A 50 0.05 -12.09 7.62
CA ALA A 50 -0.36 -10.74 7.92
C ALA A 50 -1.17 -10.71 9.22
N ASP A 51 -0.90 -9.70 10.07
CA ASP A 51 -1.63 -9.43 11.29
C ASP A 51 -2.10 -7.97 11.31
N TYR A 52 -3.41 -7.77 11.34
CA TYR A 52 -4.07 -6.47 11.43
C TYR A 52 -4.86 -6.32 12.73
N GLY A 53 -4.43 -7.01 13.79
CA GLY A 53 -5.00 -6.92 15.13
C GLY A 53 -5.92 -8.08 15.51
N ALA A 54 -6.22 -9.00 14.59
CA ALA A 54 -7.01 -10.22 14.86
C ALA A 54 -6.13 -11.48 15.04
N GLY A 55 -4.81 -11.30 15.11
CA GLY A 55 -3.81 -12.35 15.09
C GLY A 55 -3.28 -12.61 13.68
N ALA A 56 -2.12 -13.25 13.62
CA ALA A 56 -1.47 -13.56 12.36
C ALA A 56 -2.22 -14.65 11.59
N GLY A 57 -2.49 -14.40 10.31
CA GLY A 57 -3.10 -15.33 9.38
C GLY A 57 -2.37 -15.37 8.05
N ASN A 58 -2.82 -16.23 7.12
CA ASN A 58 -2.30 -16.25 5.76
C ASN A 58 -2.59 -14.92 5.05
N ALA A 59 -1.57 -14.33 4.41
CA ALA A 59 -1.69 -13.02 3.77
C ALA A 59 -2.63 -13.05 2.53
N ASP A 60 -2.74 -14.17 1.82
CA ASP A 60 -3.67 -14.32 0.69
C ASP A 60 -5.12 -14.34 1.14
N ASP A 61 -5.43 -15.06 2.22
CA ASP A 61 -6.78 -15.07 2.81
C ASP A 61 -7.17 -13.69 3.32
N TRP A 62 -6.24 -13.01 3.99
CA TRP A 62 -6.42 -11.62 4.42
C TRP A 62 -6.67 -10.70 3.21
N ALA A 63 -5.89 -10.81 2.14
CA ALA A 63 -6.04 -9.98 0.95
C ALA A 63 -7.42 -10.15 0.29
N ARG A 64 -7.90 -11.39 0.16
CA ARG A 64 -9.24 -11.69 -0.39
C ARG A 64 -10.34 -11.06 0.46
N ALA A 65 -10.29 -11.26 1.78
CA ALA A 65 -11.28 -10.71 2.70
C ALA A 65 -11.28 -9.17 2.67
N THR A 66 -10.09 -8.57 2.65
CA THR A 66 -9.93 -7.11 2.61
C THR A 66 -10.46 -6.52 1.31
N ILE A 67 -10.12 -7.08 0.15
CA ILE A 67 -10.65 -6.63 -1.14
C ILE A 67 -12.18 -6.73 -1.17
N ALA A 68 -12.76 -7.80 -0.66
CA ALA A 68 -14.22 -7.96 -0.59
C ALA A 68 -14.87 -6.88 0.30
N ALA A 69 -14.26 -6.54 1.44
CA ALA A 69 -14.74 -5.48 2.33
C ALA A 69 -14.61 -4.08 1.68
N LEU A 70 -13.47 -3.79 1.06
CA LEU A 70 -13.21 -2.49 0.43
C LEU A 70 -14.03 -2.25 -0.85
N ALA A 71 -14.42 -3.31 -1.55
CA ALA A 71 -15.30 -3.21 -2.72
C ALA A 71 -16.66 -2.58 -2.41
N GLY A 72 -17.12 -2.68 -1.16
CA GLY A 72 -18.33 -2.02 -0.66
C GLY A 72 -18.15 -0.55 -0.24
N MET A 73 -16.93 -0.04 -0.24
CA MET A 73 -16.64 1.35 0.10
C MET A 73 -16.60 2.21 -1.17
N ASP A 74 -17.01 3.48 -1.04
CA ASP A 74 -17.03 4.41 -2.16
C ASP A 74 -15.60 4.72 -2.65
N ARG A 75 -14.69 5.00 -1.70
CA ARG A 75 -13.29 5.35 -2.01
C ARG A 75 -12.33 4.91 -0.93
N THR A 76 -11.12 4.57 -1.36
CA THR A 76 -10.00 4.32 -0.45
C THR A 76 -8.72 4.89 -1.04
N MET A 77 -7.83 5.37 -0.17
CA MET A 77 -6.52 5.85 -0.55
C MET A 77 -5.51 5.60 0.57
N HIS A 78 -4.51 4.79 0.29
CA HIS A 78 -3.40 4.55 1.18
C HIS A 78 -2.19 5.38 0.76
N SER A 79 -1.78 6.30 1.63
CA SER A 79 -0.57 7.11 1.44
C SER A 79 0.50 6.62 2.40
N ILE A 80 1.64 6.22 1.88
CA ILE A 80 2.80 5.79 2.67
C ILE A 80 3.93 6.81 2.59
N GLY A 81 4.69 6.93 3.66
CA GLY A 81 5.84 7.80 3.77
C GLY A 81 6.68 7.42 4.98
N ASN A 82 7.76 8.16 5.28
CA ASN A 82 8.66 7.86 6.39
C ASN A 82 9.01 6.37 6.43
N MET A 83 9.74 5.90 5.43
CA MET A 83 10.19 4.51 5.34
C MET A 83 11.58 4.37 5.93
N LEU A 84 11.73 3.55 6.96
CA LEU A 84 13.01 3.07 7.45
C LEU A 84 13.17 1.62 6.99
N ILE A 85 14.17 1.37 6.13
CA ILE A 85 14.43 0.07 5.54
C ILE A 85 15.85 -0.36 5.88
N GLU A 86 15.97 -1.49 6.54
CA GLU A 86 17.25 -2.14 6.90
C GLU A 86 17.38 -3.41 6.10
N VAL A 87 18.48 -3.52 5.34
CA VAL A 87 18.74 -4.67 4.46
C VAL A 87 19.92 -5.50 5.00
N ALA A 88 19.72 -6.80 5.09
CA ALA A 88 20.75 -7.76 5.45
C ALA A 88 20.67 -8.95 4.47
N ASP A 89 21.56 -8.98 3.48
CA ASP A 89 21.62 -9.99 2.40
C ASP A 89 20.29 -10.16 1.67
N ASP A 90 19.62 -11.30 1.86
CA ASP A 90 18.32 -11.64 1.25
C ASP A 90 17.13 -11.40 2.17
N ARG A 91 17.35 -10.67 3.26
CA ARG A 91 16.32 -10.27 4.23
C ARG A 91 16.32 -8.76 4.44
N ALA A 92 15.16 -8.22 4.76
CA ALA A 92 15.04 -6.82 5.14
C ALA A 92 13.92 -6.64 6.16
N ARG A 93 14.04 -5.56 6.95
CA ARG A 93 12.96 -5.02 7.78
C ARG A 93 12.58 -3.65 7.26
N ALA A 94 11.28 -3.37 7.25
CA ALA A 94 10.78 -2.06 6.90
C ALA A 94 9.74 -1.60 7.92
N GLU A 95 9.93 -0.39 8.43
CA GLU A 95 8.89 0.36 9.14
C GLU A 95 8.39 1.44 8.19
N THR A 96 7.08 1.43 7.90
CA THR A 96 6.48 2.34 6.92
C THR A 96 5.25 3.00 7.51
N TYR A 97 5.26 4.33 7.60
CA TYR A 97 4.10 5.10 8.05
C TYR A 97 3.02 5.11 6.98
N CYS A 98 1.77 4.95 7.40
CA CYS A 98 0.62 4.88 6.51
C CYS A 98 -0.52 5.75 7.01
N HIS A 99 -1.13 6.52 6.09
CA HIS A 99 -2.45 7.12 6.25
C HIS A 99 -3.41 6.44 5.27
N ALA A 100 -4.45 5.81 5.79
CA ALA A 100 -5.47 5.13 5.02
C ALA A 100 -6.79 5.89 5.13
N TYR A 101 -7.22 6.51 4.02
CA TYR A 101 -8.51 7.17 3.88
C TYR A 101 -9.54 6.18 3.34
N HIS A 102 -10.74 6.23 3.92
CA HIS A 102 -11.88 5.42 3.50
C HIS A 102 -13.14 6.29 3.49
N GLU A 103 -13.91 6.22 2.41
CA GLU A 103 -15.21 6.86 2.29
C GLU A 103 -16.27 5.78 2.05
N PHE A 104 -17.38 5.84 2.78
CA PHE A 104 -18.42 4.83 2.71
C PHE A 104 -19.80 5.41 3.09
N ALA A 105 -20.85 4.79 2.57
CA ALA A 105 -22.22 5.08 2.97
C ALA A 105 -22.55 4.45 4.33
N SER A 106 -23.29 5.16 5.16
CA SER A 106 -23.83 4.66 6.42
C SER A 106 -25.31 5.03 6.58
N ALA A 107 -25.98 4.50 7.61
CA ALA A 107 -27.36 4.88 7.93
C ALA A 107 -27.52 6.39 8.24
N GLU A 108 -26.44 7.05 8.68
CA GLU A 108 -26.40 8.47 9.04
C GLU A 108 -25.92 9.37 7.87
N GLY A 109 -25.75 8.80 6.68
CA GLY A 109 -25.19 9.47 5.51
C GLY A 109 -23.77 9.04 5.19
N ARG A 110 -23.09 9.79 4.32
CA ARG A 110 -21.71 9.49 3.93
C ARG A 110 -20.74 9.79 5.06
N ARG A 111 -19.84 8.87 5.30
CA ARG A 111 -18.81 8.96 6.34
C ARG A 111 -17.42 8.86 5.73
N GLU A 112 -16.46 9.46 6.40
CA GLU A 112 -15.05 9.22 6.15
C GLU A 112 -14.35 8.69 7.40
N MET A 113 -13.47 7.73 7.19
CA MET A 113 -12.57 7.20 8.19
C MET A 113 -11.13 7.38 7.72
N VAL A 114 -10.32 7.99 8.56
CA VAL A 114 -8.87 8.06 8.35
C VAL A 114 -8.20 7.28 9.45
N VAL A 115 -7.33 6.36 9.06
CA VAL A 115 -6.55 5.55 9.99
C VAL A 115 -5.08 5.85 9.76
N GLY A 116 -4.39 6.25 10.81
CA GLY A 116 -2.95 6.44 10.83
C GLY A 116 -2.27 5.31 11.57
N GLY A 117 -1.20 4.78 10.99
CA GLY A 117 -0.48 3.67 11.59
C GLY A 117 0.82 3.36 10.87
N ARG A 118 1.37 2.20 11.18
CA ARG A 118 2.63 1.72 10.60
C ARG A 118 2.52 0.28 10.16
N TYR A 119 3.14 -0.01 9.04
CA TYR A 119 3.45 -1.37 8.64
C TYR A 119 4.84 -1.73 9.17
N LEU A 120 4.95 -2.83 9.91
CA LEU A 120 6.19 -3.46 10.32
C LEU A 120 6.33 -4.74 9.50
N ASP A 121 7.21 -4.67 8.50
CA ASP A 121 7.36 -5.73 7.50
C ASP A 121 8.71 -6.43 7.65
N ASP A 122 8.67 -7.77 7.64
CA ASP A 122 9.83 -8.59 7.29
C ASP A 122 9.71 -8.96 5.80
N LEU A 123 10.73 -8.61 5.01
CA LEU A 123 10.79 -8.90 3.58
C LEU A 123 11.91 -9.89 3.29
N GLU A 124 11.70 -10.71 2.29
CA GLU A 124 12.68 -11.66 1.79
C GLU A 124 12.89 -11.49 0.29
N ARG A 125 14.13 -11.71 -0.13
CA ARG A 125 14.49 -11.82 -1.54
C ARG A 125 14.62 -13.29 -1.90
N ARG A 126 13.67 -13.80 -2.71
CA ARG A 126 13.70 -15.15 -3.24
C ARG A 126 13.73 -15.08 -4.77
N GLU A 127 14.62 -15.81 -5.41
CA GLU A 127 14.76 -15.83 -6.88
C GLU A 127 14.94 -14.41 -7.49
N GLY A 128 15.65 -13.53 -6.76
CA GLY A 128 15.92 -12.16 -7.18
C GLY A 128 14.79 -11.14 -6.96
N ALA A 129 13.62 -11.57 -6.51
CA ALA A 129 12.47 -10.71 -6.23
C ALA A 129 12.29 -10.47 -4.72
N TRP A 130 12.09 -9.20 -4.34
CA TRP A 130 11.69 -8.83 -2.98
C TRP A 130 10.17 -8.91 -2.83
N ARG A 131 9.69 -9.50 -1.73
CA ARG A 131 8.27 -9.46 -1.32
C ARG A 131 8.18 -9.53 0.20
N ILE A 132 7.01 -9.14 0.73
CA ILE A 132 6.68 -9.24 2.15
C ILE A 132 6.50 -10.72 2.51
N ALA A 133 7.24 -11.18 3.53
CA ALA A 133 7.09 -12.51 4.13
C ALA A 133 6.21 -12.47 5.39
N ARG A 134 6.27 -11.34 6.12
CA ARG A 134 5.42 -11.11 7.29
C ARG A 134 5.09 -9.63 7.38
N ARG A 135 3.83 -9.32 7.70
CA ARG A 135 3.38 -7.96 8.04
C ARG A 135 2.71 -7.94 9.40
N LEU A 136 3.04 -6.94 10.21
CA LEU A 136 2.27 -6.51 11.36
C LEU A 136 1.82 -5.07 11.13
N TYR A 137 0.51 -4.83 11.19
CA TYR A 137 -0.04 -3.48 11.20
C TYR A 137 -0.20 -2.97 12.63
N VAL A 138 0.33 -1.79 12.90
CA VAL A 138 0.16 -1.07 14.17
C VAL A 138 -0.69 0.17 13.91
N MET A 139 -1.86 0.24 14.53
CA MET A 139 -2.70 1.43 14.47
C MET A 139 -2.25 2.42 15.56
N ASP A 140 -1.82 3.61 15.16
CA ASP A 140 -1.40 4.66 16.09
C ASP A 140 -2.57 5.59 16.45
N TRP A 141 -3.45 5.89 15.48
CA TRP A 141 -4.63 6.73 15.70
C TRP A 141 -5.68 6.51 14.60
N ASN A 142 -6.90 7.00 14.83
CA ASN A 142 -7.95 7.06 13.82
C ASN A 142 -8.84 8.29 14.01
N ARG A 143 -9.59 8.63 12.95
CA ARG A 143 -10.62 9.67 12.96
C ARG A 143 -11.79 9.23 12.08
N ASN A 144 -13.02 9.37 12.61
CA ASN A 144 -14.26 9.08 11.92
C ASN A 144 -15.16 10.29 11.95
N THR A 145 -15.54 10.83 10.79
CA THR A 145 -16.35 12.05 10.68
C THR A 145 -17.39 11.92 9.57
N ALA A 146 -18.37 12.82 9.55
CA ALA A 146 -19.23 12.98 8.37
C ALA A 146 -18.36 13.38 7.17
N CYS A 147 -18.61 12.77 6.01
CA CYS A 147 -17.88 13.10 4.79
C CYS A 147 -18.40 14.42 4.22
N THR A 148 -17.51 15.37 3.99
CA THR A 148 -17.78 16.68 3.37
C THR A 148 -17.26 16.78 1.95
N ALA A 149 -16.77 15.68 1.37
CA ALA A 149 -16.25 15.66 0.01
C ALA A 149 -17.32 16.06 -1.02
N GLN A 150 -16.93 16.95 -1.91
CA GLN A 150 -17.77 17.40 -3.03
C GLN A 150 -17.22 16.84 -4.33
N TRP A 151 -18.10 16.30 -5.17
CA TRP A 151 -17.67 15.62 -6.39
C TRP A 151 -18.21 16.28 -7.65
N ASP A 152 -19.45 16.75 -7.62
CA ASP A 152 -20.18 17.22 -8.80
C ASP A 152 -20.53 18.71 -8.72
N GLU A 153 -19.94 19.43 -7.78
CA GLU A 153 -20.17 20.85 -7.53
C GLU A 153 -18.89 21.67 -7.66
N GLY A 154 -19.05 22.98 -7.96
CA GLY A 154 -17.95 23.94 -8.02
C GLY A 154 -16.83 23.49 -8.95
N ILE A 155 -15.59 23.69 -8.50
CA ILE A 155 -14.37 23.32 -9.25
C ILE A 155 -14.26 21.80 -9.46
N TYR A 156 -14.83 20.98 -8.59
CA TYR A 156 -14.72 19.53 -8.65
C TYR A 156 -15.52 18.92 -9.79
N ALA A 157 -16.62 19.58 -10.23
CA ALA A 157 -17.43 19.14 -11.36
C ALA A 157 -16.64 19.08 -12.68
N GLY A 158 -15.57 19.88 -12.79
CA GLY A 158 -14.67 19.91 -13.95
C GLY A 158 -13.63 18.78 -13.98
N LEU A 159 -13.38 18.11 -12.85
CA LEU A 159 -12.35 17.06 -12.73
C LEU A 159 -12.95 15.72 -13.21
N LYS A 160 -12.75 15.40 -14.48
CA LYS A 160 -13.38 14.23 -15.14
C LYS A 160 -12.62 12.92 -14.93
N HIS A 161 -11.29 12.99 -14.78
CA HIS A 161 -10.48 11.79 -14.50
C HIS A 161 -10.51 11.51 -13.00
N ARG A 162 -11.29 10.51 -12.62
CA ARG A 162 -11.50 10.12 -11.22
C ARG A 162 -11.04 8.70 -11.01
N GLY A 163 -10.45 8.43 -9.82
CA GLY A 163 -10.05 7.07 -9.46
C GLY A 163 -11.24 6.13 -9.39
N ALA A 164 -11.02 4.90 -9.82
CA ALA A 164 -12.00 3.83 -9.80
C ALA A 164 -11.38 2.52 -9.30
N ARG A 165 -12.18 1.46 -9.17
CA ARG A 165 -11.71 0.11 -8.85
C ARG A 165 -11.28 -0.60 -10.14
N HIS A 166 -10.39 -1.58 -10.00
CA HIS A 166 -10.04 -2.50 -11.09
C HIS A 166 -11.29 -3.18 -11.66
N PRO A 167 -11.42 -3.31 -12.97
CA PRO A 167 -10.50 -2.85 -14.04
C PRO A 167 -10.83 -1.46 -14.61
N HIS A 168 -11.70 -0.68 -13.97
CA HIS A 168 -12.30 0.56 -14.52
C HIS A 168 -11.51 1.83 -14.18
N ASP A 169 -10.42 1.73 -13.43
CA ASP A 169 -9.55 2.89 -13.17
C ASP A 169 -8.75 3.23 -14.44
N PRO A 170 -8.54 4.53 -14.76
CA PRO A 170 -7.74 4.95 -15.91
C PRO A 170 -6.33 4.34 -15.98
N LEU A 171 -5.79 3.90 -14.84
CA LEU A 171 -4.53 3.19 -14.77
C LEU A 171 -4.50 1.93 -15.66
N TYR A 172 -5.65 1.26 -15.85
CA TYR A 172 -5.76 0.00 -16.60
C TYR A 172 -6.18 0.22 -18.05
N GLU A 173 -6.43 1.47 -18.45
CA GLU A 173 -6.62 1.82 -19.84
C GLU A 173 -5.28 1.67 -20.55
N THR A 174 -5.19 0.77 -21.49
CA THR A 174 -4.01 0.60 -22.35
C THR A 174 -3.89 1.85 -23.20
N THR A 175 -2.95 2.73 -22.86
CA THR A 175 -2.51 3.76 -23.83
C THR A 175 -1.86 3.02 -24.99
N ALA A 176 -2.59 2.93 -26.11
CA ALA A 176 -2.06 2.45 -27.38
C ALA A 176 -0.95 3.38 -27.89
#